data_9aab13a0375a80fc61ba7062bec710d8
#
_entry.id   9aab13a0375a80fc61ba7062bec710d8
#
_cell.length_a   1.000
_cell.length_b   1.000
_cell.length_c   1.000
_cell.angle_alpha   90.00
_cell.angle_beta   90.00
_cell.angle_gamma   90.00
#
_symmetry.space_group_name_H-M   'P 1'
#
loop_
_entity.id
_entity.type
_entity.pdbx_description
1 polymer ?
#
loop_
_entity_poly.entity_id
_entity_poly.type
_entity_poly.pdbx_seq_one_letter_code
_entity_poly.pdbx_strand_id
1 'polypeptide(L)'
;MLQRLTLLAALFWCTSLEAQNREMLGEFKIGFVGRDQENVIYQAAQEGAQAAALELSKKYSIDIEVVILTPDKTQGGSQLNSLAELFIEDADGLIISPEETEAVGASIDFALLQGQEVVFFESQLFDCKSLTSVLADEVEAGRLAARSILSKLPTRARVAILTSATPSAELEQRMAGLREVLSYRQIETTISCEPNYLSAIEAIRAAEEADRNDLIKGWVFLEDWPLLGMPALPWKPGKLPIVAIQSSPSAFIYVDQGYLDALVVHPYYDWGYKSVETMIEKLYNQQTPQDAIIRTKPRVVDWRNSEDYRDSWKKWLK
;
A
#
# COMPACT_ATOMS: atom_id res chain seq x y z
N MET A 1 -7.70 -63.99 29.51
CA MET A 1 -6.73 -62.92 29.21
C MET A 1 -7.06 -62.30 27.83
N LEU A 2 -8.35 -62.20 27.50
CA LEU A 2 -8.80 -61.75 26.14
C LEU A 2 -9.93 -60.72 26.17
N GLN A 3 -10.15 -60.03 27.31
CA GLN A 3 -11.25 -59.07 27.44
C GLN A 3 -10.84 -57.61 27.79
N ARG A 4 -9.52 -57.31 27.70
CA ARG A 4 -9.00 -55.93 27.98
C ARG A 4 -8.44 -55.17 26.78
N LEU A 5 -8.50 -55.70 25.54
CA LEU A 5 -7.98 -55.07 24.31
C LEU A 5 -9.03 -54.40 23.42
N THR A 6 -10.33 -54.53 23.74
CA THR A 6 -11.40 -53.99 22.92
C THR A 6 -11.95 -52.62 23.37
N LEU A 7 -11.52 -52.08 24.51
CA LEU A 7 -11.99 -50.78 25.03
C LEU A 7 -11.06 -49.60 24.67
N LEU A 8 -9.81 -49.84 24.20
CA LEU A 8 -8.90 -48.77 23.82
C LEU A 8 -9.01 -48.32 22.35
N ALA A 9 -9.63 -49.09 21.48
CA ALA A 9 -9.82 -48.74 20.08
C ALA A 9 -11.05 -47.84 19.83
N ALA A 10 -12.02 -47.82 20.77
CA ALA A 10 -13.25 -47.01 20.63
C ALA A 10 -13.07 -45.55 21.10
N LEU A 11 -12.02 -45.26 21.92
CA LEU A 11 -11.75 -43.89 22.41
C LEU A 11 -10.86 -43.06 21.45
N PHE A 12 -10.18 -43.69 20.48
CA PHE A 12 -9.38 -42.99 19.47
C PHE A 12 -10.17 -42.59 18.20
N TRP A 13 -11.37 -43.08 18.03
CA TRP A 13 -12.26 -42.76 16.87
C TRP A 13 -13.28 -41.65 17.16
N CYS A 14 -13.49 -41.26 18.42
CA CYS A 14 -14.37 -40.13 18.75
C CYS A 14 -13.68 -38.77 18.72
N THR A 15 -12.34 -38.68 18.69
CA THR A 15 -11.63 -37.38 18.64
C THR A 15 -11.34 -36.86 17.25
N SER A 16 -11.60 -37.68 16.20
CA SER A 16 -11.39 -37.27 14.80
C SER A 16 -12.67 -36.84 14.07
N LEU A 17 -13.84 -36.89 14.71
CA LEU A 17 -15.12 -36.48 14.11
C LEU A 17 -15.63 -35.10 14.55
N GLU A 18 -14.99 -34.42 15.49
CA GLU A 18 -15.42 -33.08 15.94
C GLU A 18 -14.78 -31.93 15.09
N ALA A 19 -13.99 -32.24 14.08
CA ALA A 19 -13.37 -31.23 13.19
C ALA A 19 -14.19 -30.96 11.90
N GLN A 20 -15.33 -31.60 11.70
CA GLN A 20 -16.13 -31.47 10.48
C GLN A 20 -17.61 -31.31 10.81
N ASN A 21 -18.04 -30.13 11.04
CA ASN A 21 -19.32 -29.48 10.70
C ASN A 21 -19.48 -28.23 11.58
N ARG A 22 -18.65 -27.22 11.39
CA ARG A 22 -19.11 -25.86 11.71
C ARG A 22 -20.09 -25.52 10.59
N GLU A 23 -21.35 -25.46 10.93
CA GLU A 23 -22.39 -24.93 10.05
C GLU A 23 -21.95 -23.49 9.68
N MET A 24 -21.72 -23.23 8.39
CA MET A 24 -21.36 -21.89 7.92
C MET A 24 -22.58 -20.99 8.05
N LEU A 25 -22.44 -19.86 8.72
CA LEU A 25 -23.51 -18.91 9.02
C LEU A 25 -23.80 -17.93 7.88
N GLY A 26 -23.00 -17.97 6.82
CA GLY A 26 -23.13 -17.11 5.64
C GLY A 26 -22.01 -17.35 4.66
N GLU A 27 -22.22 -16.91 3.44
CA GLU A 27 -21.23 -16.94 2.35
C GLU A 27 -21.17 -15.55 1.72
N PHE A 28 -19.97 -15.03 1.49
CA PHE A 28 -19.75 -13.73 0.89
C PHE A 28 -18.64 -13.79 -0.16
N LYS A 29 -18.91 -13.22 -1.33
CA LYS A 29 -17.95 -13.11 -2.42
C LYS A 29 -17.60 -11.65 -2.65
N ILE A 30 -16.31 -11.33 -2.63
CA ILE A 30 -15.79 -9.98 -2.74
C ILE A 30 -14.82 -9.89 -3.92
N GLY A 31 -15.12 -9.05 -4.90
CA GLY A 31 -14.18 -8.73 -5.97
C GLY A 31 -13.09 -7.78 -5.49
N PHE A 32 -11.83 -8.10 -5.77
CA PHE A 32 -10.67 -7.27 -5.48
C PHE A 32 -9.98 -6.84 -6.78
N VAL A 33 -9.93 -5.52 -7.03
CA VAL A 33 -9.45 -4.94 -8.29
C VAL A 33 -8.39 -3.89 -8.02
N GLY A 34 -7.11 -4.23 -8.21
CA GLY A 34 -6.02 -3.26 -8.31
C GLY A 34 -5.94 -2.64 -9.70
N ARG A 35 -4.91 -1.83 -9.94
CA ARG A 35 -4.70 -1.22 -11.27
C ARG A 35 -3.85 -2.07 -12.20
N ASP A 36 -2.93 -2.90 -11.65
CA ASP A 36 -2.00 -3.72 -12.42
C ASP A 36 -1.51 -4.90 -11.60
N GLN A 37 -1.67 -6.10 -12.10
CA GLN A 37 -1.28 -7.34 -11.43
C GLN A 37 0.23 -7.43 -11.19
N GLU A 38 1.05 -6.88 -12.09
CA GLU A 38 2.50 -6.90 -11.98
C GLU A 38 3.03 -5.90 -10.94
N ASN A 39 2.20 -4.95 -10.51
CA ASN A 39 2.64 -3.97 -9.52
C ASN A 39 2.59 -4.56 -8.11
N VAL A 40 3.75 -4.63 -7.48
CA VAL A 40 3.98 -5.20 -6.14
C VAL A 40 3.11 -4.60 -5.03
N ILE A 41 2.69 -3.35 -5.18
CA ILE A 41 1.81 -2.66 -4.22
C ILE A 41 0.45 -3.37 -4.16
N TYR A 42 -0.12 -3.68 -5.33
CA TYR A 42 -1.42 -4.38 -5.40
C TYR A 42 -1.31 -5.84 -5.01
N GLN A 43 -0.16 -6.49 -5.26
CA GLN A 43 0.09 -7.85 -4.76
C GLN A 43 0.12 -7.87 -3.23
N ALA A 44 0.79 -6.90 -2.58
CA ALA A 44 0.79 -6.79 -1.13
C ALA A 44 -0.61 -6.51 -0.55
N ALA A 45 -1.40 -5.66 -1.20
CA ALA A 45 -2.78 -5.40 -0.80
C ALA A 45 -3.68 -6.64 -0.98
N GLN A 46 -3.52 -7.38 -2.07
CA GLN A 46 -4.21 -8.64 -2.32
C GLN A 46 -3.94 -9.68 -1.22
N GLU A 47 -2.67 -9.86 -0.82
CA GLU A 47 -2.31 -10.77 0.29
C GLU A 47 -2.96 -10.32 1.61
N GLY A 48 -3.05 -9.01 1.85
CA GLY A 48 -3.78 -8.45 2.99
C GLY A 48 -5.28 -8.78 2.95
N ALA A 49 -5.90 -8.65 1.78
CA ALA A 49 -7.31 -8.96 1.57
C ALA A 49 -7.60 -10.45 1.82
N GLN A 50 -6.78 -11.35 1.28
CA GLN A 50 -6.92 -12.80 1.48
C GLN A 50 -6.71 -13.20 2.94
N ALA A 51 -5.75 -12.58 3.62
CA ALA A 51 -5.50 -12.84 5.04
C ALA A 51 -6.67 -12.39 5.92
N ALA A 52 -7.26 -11.21 5.65
CA ALA A 52 -8.45 -10.74 6.35
C ALA A 52 -9.64 -11.68 6.13
N ALA A 53 -9.87 -12.13 4.88
CA ALA A 53 -10.92 -13.10 4.58
C ALA A 53 -10.75 -14.38 5.39
N LEU A 54 -9.55 -14.96 5.44
CA LEU A 54 -9.27 -16.17 6.21
C LEU A 54 -9.48 -15.99 7.72
N GLU A 55 -9.08 -14.84 8.28
CA GLU A 55 -9.23 -14.54 9.69
C GLU A 55 -10.70 -14.31 10.08
N LEU A 56 -11.42 -13.51 9.28
CA LEU A 56 -12.82 -13.20 9.53
C LEU A 56 -13.74 -14.41 9.29
N SER A 57 -13.42 -15.26 8.31
CA SER A 57 -14.12 -16.55 8.12
C SER A 57 -14.04 -17.41 9.38
N LYS A 58 -12.89 -17.50 10.01
CA LYS A 58 -12.70 -18.22 11.27
C LYS A 58 -13.41 -17.54 12.44
N LYS A 59 -13.32 -16.21 12.51
CA LYS A 59 -13.90 -15.40 13.60
C LYS A 59 -15.42 -15.52 13.64
N TYR A 60 -16.06 -15.43 12.48
CA TYR A 60 -17.52 -15.36 12.38
C TYR A 60 -18.17 -16.69 11.97
N SER A 61 -17.40 -17.72 11.62
CA SER A 61 -17.90 -19.00 11.06
C SER A 61 -18.72 -18.78 9.78
N ILE A 62 -18.20 -17.94 8.87
CA ILE A 62 -18.74 -17.64 7.55
C ILE A 62 -17.72 -18.03 6.48
N ASP A 63 -18.16 -18.18 5.24
CA ASP A 63 -17.27 -18.32 4.09
C ASP A 63 -17.04 -16.96 3.41
N ILE A 64 -15.79 -16.58 3.17
CA ILE A 64 -15.43 -15.34 2.51
C ILE A 64 -14.47 -15.67 1.37
N GLU A 65 -14.96 -15.55 0.16
CA GLU A 65 -14.18 -15.67 -1.05
C GLU A 65 -13.72 -14.28 -1.53
N VAL A 66 -12.41 -14.08 -1.72
CA VAL A 66 -11.87 -12.89 -2.37
C VAL A 66 -11.44 -13.26 -3.78
N VAL A 67 -12.23 -12.83 -4.76
CA VAL A 67 -11.97 -13.05 -6.19
C VAL A 67 -11.04 -11.95 -6.69
N ILE A 68 -9.83 -12.35 -7.10
CA ILE A 68 -8.83 -11.40 -7.58
C ILE A 68 -9.05 -11.14 -9.06
N LEU A 69 -9.44 -9.91 -9.37
CA LEU A 69 -9.76 -9.42 -10.71
C LEU A 69 -8.83 -8.29 -11.15
N THR A 70 -7.69 -8.10 -10.47
CA THR A 70 -6.70 -7.09 -10.87
C THR A 70 -6.18 -7.39 -12.27
N PRO A 71 -6.26 -6.42 -13.22
CA PRO A 71 -5.92 -6.66 -14.62
C PRO A 71 -4.43 -6.92 -14.82
N ASP A 72 -4.11 -7.87 -15.69
CA ASP A 72 -2.77 -8.04 -16.25
C ASP A 72 -2.62 -7.11 -17.46
N LYS A 73 -1.99 -5.96 -17.26
CA LYS A 73 -1.78 -4.97 -18.35
C LYS A 73 -0.80 -5.48 -19.41
N THR A 74 0.07 -6.43 -19.08
CA THR A 74 0.99 -7.04 -20.05
C THR A 74 0.26 -7.92 -21.05
N GLN A 75 -0.90 -8.47 -20.67
CA GLN A 75 -1.80 -9.25 -21.52
C GLN A 75 -2.95 -8.42 -22.11
N GLY A 76 -2.90 -7.10 -21.99
CA GLY A 76 -3.95 -6.21 -22.48
C GLY A 76 -5.20 -6.14 -21.58
N GLY A 77 -5.08 -6.57 -20.34
CA GLY A 77 -6.13 -6.44 -19.35
C GLY A 77 -6.48 -4.98 -19.01
N SER A 78 -7.72 -4.74 -18.60
CA SER A 78 -8.20 -3.43 -18.17
C SER A 78 -9.15 -3.55 -17.00
N GLN A 79 -9.27 -2.50 -16.19
CA GLN A 79 -10.24 -2.47 -15.08
C GLN A 79 -11.69 -2.63 -15.57
N LEU A 80 -12.02 -2.18 -16.78
CA LEU A 80 -13.35 -2.40 -17.35
C LEU A 80 -13.67 -3.87 -17.56
N ASN A 81 -12.70 -4.66 -18.02
CA ASN A 81 -12.86 -6.11 -18.16
C ASN A 81 -13.02 -6.77 -16.79
N SER A 82 -12.22 -6.36 -15.82
CA SER A 82 -12.31 -6.84 -14.43
C SER A 82 -13.66 -6.54 -13.79
N LEU A 83 -14.19 -5.33 -14.01
CA LEU A 83 -15.52 -4.96 -13.51
C LEU A 83 -16.65 -5.71 -14.23
N ALA A 84 -16.50 -6.02 -15.52
CA ALA A 84 -17.46 -6.88 -16.24
C ALA A 84 -17.45 -8.31 -15.70
N GLU A 85 -16.28 -8.85 -15.36
CA GLU A 85 -16.12 -10.17 -14.75
C GLU A 85 -16.72 -10.22 -13.34
N LEU A 86 -16.62 -9.16 -12.56
CA LEU A 86 -17.26 -9.02 -11.24
C LEU A 86 -18.75 -9.34 -11.27
N PHE A 87 -19.47 -8.88 -12.31
CA PHE A 87 -20.89 -9.13 -12.46
C PHE A 87 -21.20 -10.58 -12.83
N ILE A 88 -20.29 -11.26 -13.56
CA ILE A 88 -20.40 -12.68 -13.89
C ILE A 88 -20.21 -13.53 -12.61
N GLU A 89 -19.32 -13.11 -11.73
CA GLU A 89 -19.03 -13.78 -10.47
C GLU A 89 -20.09 -13.57 -9.39
N ASP A 90 -21.08 -12.72 -9.61
CA ASP A 90 -22.17 -12.41 -8.66
C ASP A 90 -21.66 -12.01 -7.27
N ALA A 91 -20.69 -11.08 -7.24
CA ALA A 91 -20.04 -10.66 -6.00
C ALA A 91 -20.95 -9.75 -5.16
N ASP A 92 -20.88 -9.90 -3.83
CA ASP A 92 -21.62 -9.08 -2.87
C ASP A 92 -21.03 -7.68 -2.71
N GLY A 93 -19.72 -7.53 -3.00
CA GLY A 93 -19.02 -6.26 -2.86
C GLY A 93 -17.80 -6.13 -3.75
N LEU A 94 -17.39 -4.88 -3.97
CA LEU A 94 -16.25 -4.48 -4.78
C LEU A 94 -15.25 -3.71 -3.93
N ILE A 95 -14.00 -4.18 -3.88
CA ILE A 95 -12.85 -3.46 -3.35
C ILE A 95 -11.98 -3.06 -4.53
N ILE A 96 -11.78 -1.77 -4.77
CA ILE A 96 -11.09 -1.28 -5.97
C ILE A 96 -10.16 -0.09 -5.69
N SER A 97 -8.96 -0.11 -6.32
CA SER A 97 -8.15 1.08 -6.54
C SER A 97 -8.47 1.62 -7.95
N PRO A 98 -9.37 2.61 -8.07
CA PRO A 98 -9.93 2.95 -9.37
C PRO A 98 -8.96 3.72 -10.26
N GLU A 99 -9.00 3.46 -11.56
CA GLU A 99 -8.45 4.38 -12.57
C GLU A 99 -9.40 5.57 -12.76
N GLU A 100 -8.84 6.77 -12.89
CA GLU A 100 -9.61 8.00 -13.04
C GLU A 100 -10.16 8.15 -14.46
N THR A 101 -11.08 7.28 -14.85
CA THR A 101 -11.77 7.31 -16.14
C THR A 101 -13.28 7.33 -15.96
N GLU A 102 -13.98 8.05 -16.83
CA GLU A 102 -15.45 8.12 -16.83
C GLU A 102 -16.08 6.71 -16.91
N ALA A 103 -15.49 5.83 -17.72
CA ALA A 103 -16.02 4.48 -17.92
C ALA A 103 -15.88 3.61 -16.69
N VAL A 104 -14.77 3.73 -15.93
CA VAL A 104 -14.58 3.03 -14.64
C VAL A 104 -15.58 3.57 -13.61
N GLY A 105 -15.75 4.89 -13.54
CA GLY A 105 -16.74 5.51 -12.66
C GLY A 105 -18.16 5.02 -12.95
N ALA A 106 -18.58 5.01 -14.22
CA ALA A 106 -19.90 4.51 -14.60
C ALA A 106 -20.10 3.02 -14.25
N SER A 107 -19.06 2.20 -14.37
CA SER A 107 -19.13 0.78 -14.00
C SER A 107 -19.25 0.60 -12.47
N ILE A 108 -18.61 1.45 -11.67
CA ILE A 108 -18.75 1.46 -10.22
C ILE A 108 -20.17 1.89 -9.81
N ASP A 109 -20.70 2.94 -10.44
CA ASP A 109 -22.09 3.36 -10.22
C ASP A 109 -23.08 2.25 -10.56
N PHE A 110 -22.81 1.49 -11.62
CA PHE A 110 -23.64 0.33 -11.97
C PHE A 110 -23.56 -0.77 -10.89
N ALA A 111 -22.38 -1.06 -10.34
CA ALA A 111 -22.22 -2.00 -9.22
C ALA A 111 -23.08 -1.59 -8.01
N LEU A 112 -23.07 -0.32 -7.64
CA LEU A 112 -23.89 0.23 -6.58
C LEU A 112 -25.38 0.10 -6.86
N LEU A 113 -25.83 0.30 -8.12
CA LEU A 113 -27.21 0.12 -8.54
C LEU A 113 -27.67 -1.34 -8.48
N GLN A 114 -26.76 -2.29 -8.62
CA GLN A 114 -27.02 -3.71 -8.42
C GLN A 114 -27.05 -4.11 -6.93
N GLY A 115 -26.81 -3.18 -6.02
CA GLY A 115 -26.83 -3.42 -4.58
C GLY A 115 -25.50 -3.88 -3.99
N GLN A 116 -24.42 -3.86 -4.77
CA GLN A 116 -23.09 -4.18 -4.29
C GLN A 116 -22.56 -3.05 -3.42
N GLU A 117 -21.87 -3.38 -2.32
CA GLU A 117 -21.13 -2.39 -1.54
C GLU A 117 -19.74 -2.13 -2.20
N VAL A 118 -19.26 -0.88 -2.13
CA VAL A 118 -17.99 -0.49 -2.75
C VAL A 118 -17.06 0.10 -1.70
N VAL A 119 -15.83 -0.38 -1.64
CA VAL A 119 -14.73 0.18 -0.85
C VAL A 119 -13.60 0.57 -1.80
N PHE A 120 -13.15 1.81 -1.71
CA PHE A 120 -11.93 2.25 -2.40
C PHE A 120 -10.70 1.98 -1.54
N PHE A 121 -9.58 1.68 -2.18
CA PHE A 121 -8.28 1.64 -1.51
C PHE A 121 -7.20 2.31 -2.37
N GLU A 122 -6.13 2.80 -1.73
CA GLU A 122 -5.00 3.52 -2.34
C GLU A 122 -5.42 4.87 -2.95
N SER A 123 -6.46 4.89 -3.76
CA SER A 123 -7.06 6.08 -4.38
C SER A 123 -8.59 6.01 -4.35
N GLN A 124 -9.25 7.10 -4.70
CA GLN A 124 -10.71 7.20 -4.74
C GLN A 124 -11.18 8.05 -5.91
N LEU A 125 -12.41 7.84 -6.37
CA LEU A 125 -13.12 8.73 -7.28
C LEU A 125 -14.06 9.63 -6.48
N PHE A 126 -13.89 10.93 -6.58
CA PHE A 126 -14.67 11.91 -5.80
C PHE A 126 -16.15 11.96 -6.19
N ASP A 127 -16.44 11.66 -7.46
CA ASP A 127 -17.81 11.69 -8.01
C ASP A 127 -18.57 10.38 -7.83
N CYS A 128 -17.90 9.32 -7.35
CA CYS A 128 -18.51 8.03 -7.08
C CYS A 128 -18.74 7.81 -5.58
N LYS A 129 -19.90 7.23 -5.24
CA LYS A 129 -20.17 6.82 -3.87
C LYS A 129 -19.37 5.57 -3.51
N SER A 130 -19.02 5.46 -2.23
CA SER A 130 -18.44 4.24 -1.65
C SER A 130 -18.86 4.11 -0.20
N LEU A 131 -18.72 2.92 0.34
CA LEU A 131 -18.90 2.66 1.77
C LEU A 131 -17.86 3.42 2.59
N THR A 132 -16.61 3.37 2.15
CA THR A 132 -15.46 4.12 2.67
C THR A 132 -14.30 4.04 1.68
N SER A 133 -13.26 4.84 1.92
CA SER A 133 -11.99 4.77 1.20
C SER A 133 -10.85 4.49 2.18
N VAL A 134 -10.07 3.44 1.94
CA VAL A 134 -8.88 3.08 2.74
C VAL A 134 -7.64 3.69 2.08
N LEU A 135 -7.20 4.84 2.58
CA LEU A 135 -6.15 5.66 1.96
C LEU A 135 -4.94 5.81 2.88
N ALA A 136 -3.78 6.11 2.30
CA ALA A 136 -2.60 6.50 3.07
C ALA A 136 -2.77 7.87 3.75
N ASP A 137 -2.14 8.08 4.90
CA ASP A 137 -1.96 9.39 5.50
C ASP A 137 -0.72 10.07 4.90
N GLU A 138 -0.92 10.71 3.75
CA GLU A 138 0.16 11.33 2.98
C GLU A 138 0.73 12.58 3.68
N VAL A 139 -0.06 13.27 4.47
CA VAL A 139 0.43 14.40 5.29
C VAL A 139 1.37 13.87 6.37
N GLU A 140 1.01 12.79 7.05
CA GLU A 140 1.92 12.17 8.05
C GLU A 140 3.15 11.56 7.38
N ALA A 141 3.06 11.02 6.16
CA ALA A 141 4.22 10.57 5.40
C ALA A 141 5.23 11.73 5.18
N GLY A 142 4.75 12.89 4.78
CA GLY A 142 5.56 14.09 4.66
C GLY A 142 6.20 14.53 5.98
N ARG A 143 5.43 14.51 7.08
CA ARG A 143 5.96 14.83 8.44
C ARG A 143 7.03 13.84 8.87
N LEU A 144 6.83 12.55 8.63
CA LEU A 144 7.81 11.52 8.99
C LEU A 144 9.10 11.67 8.18
N ALA A 145 9.02 11.96 6.88
CA ALA A 145 10.18 12.22 6.05
C ALA A 145 10.98 13.44 6.57
N ALA A 146 10.27 14.52 6.90
CA ALA A 146 10.89 15.73 7.44
C ALA A 146 11.57 15.49 8.81
N ARG A 147 10.91 14.78 9.72
CA ARG A 147 11.50 14.42 11.03
C ARG A 147 12.72 13.51 10.87
N SER A 148 12.64 12.55 9.95
CA SER A 148 13.74 11.61 9.68
C SER A 148 14.97 12.34 9.16
N ILE A 149 14.83 13.22 8.16
CA ILE A 149 15.95 13.98 7.60
C ILE A 149 16.52 14.95 8.63
N LEU A 150 15.69 15.69 9.38
CA LEU A 150 16.12 16.64 10.40
C LEU A 150 16.99 16.00 11.48
N SER A 151 16.70 14.75 11.85
CA SER A 151 17.46 14.00 12.86
C SER A 151 18.92 13.74 12.46
N LYS A 152 19.24 13.87 11.16
CA LYS A 152 20.55 13.60 10.57
C LYS A 152 21.29 14.86 10.12
N LEU A 153 20.59 15.97 10.00
CA LEU A 153 21.14 17.21 9.49
C LEU A 153 21.91 17.99 10.55
N PRO A 154 23.02 18.65 10.17
CA PRO A 154 23.64 19.69 11.01
C PRO A 154 22.66 20.85 11.28
N THR A 155 22.89 21.55 12.37
CA THR A 155 22.09 22.76 12.70
C THR A 155 22.14 23.77 11.56
N ARG A 156 20.98 24.27 11.12
CA ARG A 156 20.81 25.23 10.01
C ARG A 156 21.14 24.68 8.62
N ALA A 157 21.34 23.38 8.47
CA ALA A 157 21.50 22.76 7.15
C ALA A 157 20.22 22.91 6.32
N ARG A 158 20.39 22.88 5.00
CA ARG A 158 19.29 22.95 4.04
C ARG A 158 19.20 21.66 3.24
N VAL A 159 18.00 21.36 2.79
CA VAL A 159 17.72 20.18 1.97
C VAL A 159 17.22 20.57 0.59
N ALA A 160 17.47 19.72 -0.39
CA ALA A 160 16.75 19.73 -1.65
C ALA A 160 15.60 18.73 -1.57
N ILE A 161 14.51 19.05 -2.24
CA ILE A 161 13.33 18.17 -2.37
C ILE A 161 13.20 17.77 -3.82
N LEU A 162 13.06 16.48 -4.10
CA LEU A 162 12.73 15.97 -5.42
C LEU A 162 11.27 15.53 -5.46
N THR A 163 10.54 15.99 -6.48
CA THR A 163 9.12 15.70 -6.68
C THR A 163 8.83 15.46 -8.16
N SER A 164 7.66 14.92 -8.48
CA SER A 164 7.21 14.76 -9.85
C SER A 164 6.87 16.10 -10.51
N ALA A 165 7.10 16.19 -11.81
CA ALA A 165 6.58 17.26 -12.66
C ALA A 165 5.07 17.11 -12.93
N THR A 166 4.52 15.90 -12.74
CA THR A 166 3.10 15.63 -12.80
C THR A 166 2.48 15.83 -11.42
N PRO A 167 1.66 16.85 -11.19
CA PRO A 167 1.01 17.09 -9.91
C PRO A 167 0.05 15.96 -9.56
N SER A 168 0.00 15.61 -8.27
CA SER A 168 -1.03 14.73 -7.73
C SER A 168 -1.43 15.21 -6.32
N ALA A 169 -2.63 14.87 -5.88
CA ALA A 169 -3.12 15.22 -4.56
C ALA A 169 -2.25 14.61 -3.44
N GLU A 170 -1.73 13.41 -3.67
CA GLU A 170 -0.84 12.71 -2.73
C GLU A 170 0.48 13.48 -2.57
N LEU A 171 1.11 13.90 -3.66
CA LEU A 171 2.34 14.69 -3.62
C LEU A 171 2.15 16.04 -2.95
N GLU A 172 1.02 16.70 -3.20
CA GLU A 172 0.67 17.95 -2.50
C GLU A 172 0.52 17.74 -1.00
N GLN A 173 -0.13 16.66 -0.57
CA GLN A 173 -0.28 16.31 0.84
C GLN A 173 1.06 15.95 1.49
N ARG A 174 1.93 15.16 0.82
CA ARG A 174 3.30 14.86 1.27
C ARG A 174 4.10 16.15 1.47
N MET A 175 4.06 17.04 0.48
CA MET A 175 4.72 18.34 0.55
C MET A 175 4.15 19.22 1.68
N ALA A 176 2.84 19.23 1.87
CA ALA A 176 2.21 19.97 2.98
C ALA A 176 2.71 19.47 4.34
N GLY A 177 2.68 18.15 4.57
CA GLY A 177 3.19 17.54 5.79
C GLY A 177 4.68 17.80 6.01
N LEU A 178 5.47 17.76 4.95
CA LEU A 178 6.89 18.10 5.01
C LEU A 178 7.13 19.55 5.43
N ARG A 179 6.36 20.50 4.90
CA ARG A 179 6.45 21.94 5.22
C ARG A 179 5.93 22.28 6.60
N GLU A 180 5.13 21.46 7.24
CA GLU A 180 4.75 21.66 8.65
C GLU A 180 5.94 21.45 9.61
N VAL A 181 6.92 20.65 9.22
CA VAL A 181 8.09 20.30 10.03
C VAL A 181 9.35 21.03 9.58
N LEU A 182 9.61 21.09 8.26
CA LEU A 182 10.71 21.85 7.69
C LEU A 182 10.29 23.30 7.43
N SER A 183 10.96 24.25 8.07
CA SER A 183 10.78 25.66 7.73
C SER A 183 11.25 25.96 6.30
N TYR A 184 10.69 27.01 5.67
CA TYR A 184 11.12 27.45 4.33
C TYR A 184 12.62 27.77 4.24
N ARG A 185 13.27 28.14 5.36
CA ARG A 185 14.72 28.43 5.43
C ARG A 185 15.58 27.17 5.40
N GLN A 186 14.98 26.03 5.67
CA GLN A 186 15.66 24.72 5.61
C GLN A 186 15.48 24.02 4.26
N ILE A 187 14.65 24.57 3.38
CA ILE A 187 14.49 24.08 2.00
C ILE A 187 15.32 25.01 1.10
N GLU A 188 16.39 24.47 0.50
CA GLU A 188 17.22 25.20 -0.47
C GLU A 188 16.51 25.29 -1.80
N THR A 189 16.02 24.15 -2.28
CA THR A 189 15.33 24.07 -3.56
C THR A 189 14.32 22.94 -3.59
N THR A 190 13.32 23.08 -4.45
CA THR A 190 12.39 22.01 -4.82
C THR A 190 12.52 21.80 -6.32
N ILE A 191 12.81 20.56 -6.72
CA ILE A 191 13.11 20.19 -8.09
C ILE A 191 12.02 19.21 -8.55
N SER A 192 11.46 19.51 -9.72
CA SER A 192 10.48 18.65 -10.36
C SER A 192 11.08 18.02 -11.61
N CYS A 193 10.83 16.73 -11.82
CA CYS A 193 11.22 16.02 -13.03
C CYS A 193 10.17 14.96 -13.40
N GLU A 194 10.28 14.39 -14.59
CA GLU A 194 9.46 13.25 -14.95
C GLU A 194 9.65 12.08 -13.98
N PRO A 195 8.56 11.35 -13.63
CA PRO A 195 8.58 10.30 -12.61
C PRO A 195 9.24 9.01 -13.13
N ASN A 196 10.52 9.09 -13.45
CA ASN A 196 11.35 7.96 -13.84
C ASN A 196 12.79 8.13 -13.34
N TYR A 197 13.51 7.01 -13.29
CA TYR A 197 14.87 6.95 -12.75
C TYR A 197 15.84 7.88 -13.47
N LEU A 198 15.86 7.89 -14.81
CA LEU A 198 16.84 8.65 -15.58
C LEU A 198 16.67 10.16 -15.37
N SER A 199 15.43 10.64 -15.52
CA SER A 199 15.10 12.06 -15.29
C SER A 199 15.41 12.49 -13.86
N ALA A 200 15.19 11.62 -12.87
CA ALA A 200 15.53 11.90 -11.48
C ALA A 200 17.05 12.08 -11.28
N ILE A 201 17.85 11.16 -11.82
CA ILE A 201 19.31 11.24 -11.69
C ILE A 201 19.88 12.47 -12.41
N GLU A 202 19.35 12.81 -13.57
CA GLU A 202 19.73 14.04 -14.30
C GLU A 202 19.38 15.30 -13.50
N ALA A 203 18.16 15.37 -12.95
CA ALA A 203 17.72 16.50 -12.14
C ALA A 203 18.54 16.66 -10.85
N ILE A 204 18.86 15.56 -10.17
CA ILE A 204 19.74 15.56 -8.99
C ILE A 204 21.14 16.08 -9.35
N ARG A 205 21.75 15.58 -10.42
CA ARG A 205 23.08 16.03 -10.87
C ARG A 205 23.10 17.51 -11.22
N ALA A 206 22.09 17.98 -11.96
CA ALA A 206 21.97 19.38 -12.32
C ALA A 206 21.86 20.30 -11.09
N ALA A 207 21.13 19.86 -10.06
CA ALA A 207 20.99 20.60 -8.81
C ALA A 207 22.31 20.65 -8.02
N GLU A 208 23.04 19.54 -7.93
CA GLU A 208 24.35 19.48 -7.28
C GLU A 208 25.37 20.38 -7.99
N GLU A 209 25.39 20.38 -9.34
CA GLU A 209 26.24 21.25 -10.13
C GLU A 209 25.90 22.74 -9.97
N ALA A 210 24.63 23.06 -9.77
CA ALA A 210 24.15 24.42 -9.52
C ALA A 210 24.48 24.93 -8.11
N ASP A 211 24.62 24.03 -7.14
CA ASP A 211 24.88 24.36 -5.72
C ASP A 211 26.39 24.72 -5.48
N ARG A 212 26.83 25.78 -6.11
CA ARG A 212 28.24 26.25 -6.00
C ARG A 212 28.67 26.63 -4.58
N ASN A 213 27.70 26.90 -3.70
CA ASN A 213 27.96 27.30 -2.32
C ASN A 213 27.85 26.14 -1.35
N ASP A 214 27.63 24.93 -1.83
CA ASP A 214 27.49 23.70 -1.03
C ASP A 214 26.44 23.87 0.10
N LEU A 215 25.25 24.38 -0.27
CA LEU A 215 24.16 24.66 0.67
C LEU A 215 23.27 23.42 0.89
N ILE A 216 23.17 22.54 -0.09
CA ILE A 216 22.38 21.30 0.00
C ILE A 216 23.14 20.29 0.88
N LYS A 217 22.58 20.00 2.04
CA LYS A 217 23.15 19.07 3.04
C LYS A 217 22.32 17.81 3.24
N GLY A 218 21.30 17.59 2.44
CA GLY A 218 20.48 16.40 2.43
C GLY A 218 19.39 16.47 1.37
N TRP A 219 18.76 15.34 1.11
CA TRP A 219 17.71 15.19 0.12
C TRP A 219 16.47 14.51 0.67
N VAL A 220 15.30 14.99 0.25
CA VAL A 220 14.04 14.30 0.45
C VAL A 220 13.44 14.00 -0.92
N PHE A 221 13.22 12.73 -1.21
CA PHE A 221 12.48 12.28 -2.39
C PHE A 221 11.03 12.03 -1.97
N LEU A 222 10.09 12.70 -2.61
CA LEU A 222 8.66 12.52 -2.28
C LEU A 222 8.08 11.21 -2.81
N GLU A 223 8.86 10.48 -3.62
CA GLU A 223 8.55 9.16 -4.15
C GLU A 223 9.86 8.35 -4.33
N ASP A 224 9.75 7.05 -4.64
CA ASP A 224 10.91 6.15 -4.72
C ASP A 224 11.45 5.88 -6.12
N TRP A 225 10.92 6.51 -7.18
CA TRP A 225 11.43 6.30 -8.54
C TRP A 225 12.90 6.67 -8.75
N PRO A 226 13.55 7.59 -7.98
CA PRO A 226 15.00 7.76 -8.03
C PRO A 226 15.79 6.53 -7.56
N LEU A 227 15.12 5.55 -6.94
CA LEU A 227 15.72 4.35 -6.36
C LEU A 227 15.44 3.08 -7.20
N LEU A 228 14.78 3.20 -8.36
CA LEU A 228 14.38 2.06 -9.17
C LEU A 228 15.51 1.53 -10.07
N GLY A 229 16.60 2.27 -10.21
CA GLY A 229 17.69 1.93 -11.13
C GLY A 229 19.02 1.69 -10.44
N MET A 230 19.92 1.01 -11.16
CA MET A 230 21.33 0.83 -10.80
C MET A 230 22.19 1.32 -11.96
N PRO A 231 23.33 1.99 -11.74
CA PRO A 231 24.00 2.27 -10.46
C PRO A 231 23.24 3.29 -9.62
N ALA A 232 23.54 3.25 -8.33
CA ALA A 232 22.94 4.10 -7.33
C ALA A 232 23.16 5.62 -7.55
N LEU A 233 22.68 6.40 -6.62
CA LEU A 233 22.75 7.87 -6.57
C LEU A 233 24.17 8.42 -6.81
N PRO A 234 24.33 9.68 -7.26
CA PRO A 234 25.62 10.24 -7.64
C PRO A 234 26.59 10.44 -6.46
N TRP A 235 26.17 10.17 -5.25
CA TRP A 235 27.00 10.25 -4.05
C TRP A 235 27.48 8.88 -3.58
N LYS A 236 28.53 8.87 -2.79
CA LYS A 236 28.93 7.67 -2.04
C LYS A 236 27.99 7.46 -0.87
N PRO A 237 27.80 6.20 -0.41
CA PRO A 237 27.04 5.90 0.80
C PRO A 237 27.46 6.77 1.98
N GLY A 238 26.47 7.29 2.72
CA GLY A 238 26.71 8.13 3.91
C GLY A 238 27.26 9.53 3.62
N LYS A 239 27.37 9.95 2.37
CA LYS A 239 27.88 11.29 2.03
C LYS A 239 26.90 12.39 2.44
N LEU A 240 25.63 12.19 2.21
CA LEU A 240 24.53 13.10 2.54
C LEU A 240 23.38 12.32 3.16
N PRO A 241 22.66 12.87 4.14
CA PRO A 241 21.39 12.33 4.57
C PRO A 241 20.36 12.33 3.45
N ILE A 242 19.73 11.19 3.21
CA ILE A 242 18.69 11.03 2.19
C ILE A 242 17.51 10.25 2.77
N VAL A 243 16.31 10.77 2.55
CA VAL A 243 15.05 10.13 2.92
C VAL A 243 14.15 10.08 1.70
N ALA A 244 13.48 8.95 1.47
CA ALA A 244 12.46 8.82 0.42
C ALA A 244 11.11 8.42 1.02
N ILE A 245 10.03 8.86 0.40
CA ILE A 245 8.66 8.41 0.70
C ILE A 245 8.30 7.36 -0.33
N GLN A 246 7.49 6.38 0.09
CA GLN A 246 7.13 5.19 -0.66
C GLN A 246 8.31 4.23 -0.82
N SER A 247 8.04 2.95 -1.03
CA SER A 247 9.11 1.98 -1.25
C SER A 247 8.63 0.84 -2.14
N SER A 248 9.39 0.59 -3.19
CA SER A 248 9.43 -0.71 -3.85
C SER A 248 10.48 -1.60 -3.16
N PRO A 249 10.45 -2.92 -3.34
CA PRO A 249 11.49 -3.81 -2.79
C PRO A 249 12.92 -3.44 -3.19
N SER A 250 13.12 -2.80 -4.36
CA SER A 250 14.43 -2.30 -4.82
C SER A 250 15.02 -1.21 -3.93
N ALA A 251 14.20 -0.38 -3.29
CA ALA A 251 14.63 0.72 -2.44
C ALA A 251 15.39 0.23 -1.18
N PHE A 252 15.15 -1.00 -0.72
CA PHE A 252 15.87 -1.56 0.44
C PHE A 252 17.37 -1.72 0.21
N ILE A 253 17.80 -1.96 -1.03
CA ILE A 253 19.23 -2.06 -1.37
C ILE A 253 19.94 -0.75 -1.03
N TYR A 254 19.28 0.38 -1.23
CA TYR A 254 19.84 1.69 -0.92
C TYR A 254 19.97 1.95 0.59
N VAL A 255 19.03 1.42 1.39
CA VAL A 255 19.13 1.45 2.86
C VAL A 255 20.28 0.57 3.34
N ASP A 256 20.37 -0.67 2.84
CA ASP A 256 21.39 -1.64 3.23
C ASP A 256 22.81 -1.18 2.87
N GLN A 257 22.95 -0.52 1.72
CA GLN A 257 24.24 0.02 1.27
C GLN A 257 24.57 1.38 1.90
N GLY A 258 23.68 1.94 2.73
CA GLY A 258 23.89 3.21 3.41
C GLY A 258 23.77 4.46 2.54
N TYR A 259 23.06 4.37 1.40
CA TYR A 259 22.72 5.54 0.60
C TYR A 259 21.55 6.31 1.19
N LEU A 260 20.55 5.59 1.75
CA LEU A 260 19.39 6.18 2.41
C LEU A 260 19.47 5.99 3.91
N ASP A 261 19.13 7.05 4.63
CA ASP A 261 18.95 7.01 6.09
C ASP A 261 17.61 6.45 6.50
N ALA A 262 16.58 6.67 5.70
CA ALA A 262 15.24 6.14 5.95
C ALA A 262 14.38 6.10 4.68
N LEU A 263 13.42 5.17 4.70
CA LEU A 263 12.26 5.13 3.83
C LEU A 263 11.01 5.39 4.68
N VAL A 264 10.10 6.20 4.19
CA VAL A 264 8.75 6.32 4.74
C VAL A 264 7.84 5.43 3.89
N VAL A 265 7.39 4.32 4.47
CA VAL A 265 6.68 3.27 3.74
C VAL A 265 5.20 3.28 4.05
N HIS A 266 4.39 3.04 3.04
CA HIS A 266 2.96 2.87 3.20
C HIS A 266 2.62 1.43 3.62
N PRO A 267 1.55 1.22 4.38
CA PRO A 267 1.12 -0.10 4.81
C PRO A 267 0.25 -0.78 3.72
N TYR A 268 0.87 -1.12 2.59
CA TYR A 268 0.18 -1.70 1.42
C TYR A 268 -0.69 -2.92 1.75
N TYR A 269 -0.17 -3.81 2.58
CA TYR A 269 -0.92 -4.97 3.07
C TYR A 269 -2.19 -4.56 3.84
N ASP A 270 -2.08 -3.53 4.68
CA ASP A 270 -3.22 -3.04 5.49
C ASP A 270 -4.32 -2.44 4.61
N TRP A 271 -4.02 -1.97 3.40
CA TRP A 271 -5.05 -1.48 2.48
C TRP A 271 -6.04 -2.57 2.12
N GLY A 272 -5.56 -3.74 1.72
CA GLY A 272 -6.42 -4.88 1.43
C GLY A 272 -7.09 -5.45 2.67
N TYR A 273 -6.32 -5.65 3.75
CA TYR A 273 -6.83 -6.18 5.00
C TYR A 273 -8.00 -5.36 5.56
N LYS A 274 -7.80 -4.03 5.68
CA LYS A 274 -8.84 -3.13 6.21
C LYS A 274 -10.05 -2.99 5.29
N SER A 275 -9.83 -3.09 3.99
CA SER A 275 -10.92 -3.02 3.02
C SER A 275 -11.86 -4.23 3.16
N VAL A 276 -11.31 -5.46 3.27
CA VAL A 276 -12.11 -6.67 3.51
C VAL A 276 -12.73 -6.64 4.90
N GLU A 277 -11.99 -6.25 5.94
CA GLU A 277 -12.53 -6.10 7.29
C GLU A 277 -13.77 -5.18 7.28
N THR A 278 -13.65 -4.01 6.68
CA THR A 278 -14.75 -3.03 6.59
C THR A 278 -15.93 -3.55 5.77
N MET A 279 -15.64 -4.22 4.65
CA MET A 279 -16.66 -4.81 3.79
C MET A 279 -17.47 -5.86 4.56
N ILE A 280 -16.82 -6.77 5.26
CA ILE A 280 -17.48 -7.83 6.03
C ILE A 280 -18.22 -7.28 7.24
N GLU A 281 -17.70 -6.28 7.95
CA GLU A 281 -18.44 -5.62 9.02
C GLU A 281 -19.75 -5.01 8.49
N LYS A 282 -19.75 -4.51 7.25
CA LYS A 282 -20.97 -4.01 6.60
C LYS A 282 -21.91 -5.15 6.16
N LEU A 283 -21.39 -6.13 5.42
CA LEU A 283 -22.23 -7.17 4.81
C LEU A 283 -22.81 -8.13 5.86
N TYR A 284 -22.00 -8.57 6.81
CA TYR A 284 -22.40 -9.56 7.82
C TYR A 284 -22.98 -8.91 9.08
N ASN A 285 -22.30 -7.92 9.67
CA ASN A 285 -22.71 -7.28 10.92
C ASN A 285 -23.62 -6.06 10.72
N GLN A 286 -23.89 -5.64 9.48
CA GLN A 286 -24.67 -4.45 9.13
C GLN A 286 -24.11 -3.15 9.73
N GLN A 287 -22.81 -3.12 10.01
CA GLN A 287 -22.11 -1.97 10.58
C GLN A 287 -21.52 -1.09 9.47
N THR A 288 -22.04 0.12 9.35
CA THR A 288 -21.50 1.10 8.41
C THR A 288 -20.31 1.84 9.06
N PRO A 289 -19.18 2.02 8.36
CA PRO A 289 -18.05 2.80 8.86
C PRO A 289 -18.51 4.21 9.27
N GLN A 290 -17.93 4.73 10.35
CA GLN A 290 -18.22 6.10 10.79
C GLN A 290 -17.50 7.14 9.92
N ASP A 291 -16.32 6.78 9.41
CA ASP A 291 -15.49 7.67 8.61
C ASP A 291 -15.62 7.34 7.11
N ALA A 292 -15.82 8.37 6.31
CA ALA A 292 -15.78 8.25 4.85
C ALA A 292 -14.37 7.89 4.32
N ILE A 293 -13.33 8.15 5.11
CA ILE A 293 -11.93 7.83 4.79
C ILE A 293 -11.26 7.21 6.01
N ILE A 294 -10.80 5.99 5.86
CA ILE A 294 -9.94 5.30 6.84
C ILE A 294 -8.49 5.57 6.47
N ARG A 295 -7.79 6.36 7.29
CA ARG A 295 -6.38 6.69 7.06
C ARG A 295 -5.47 5.62 7.63
N THR A 296 -4.66 4.99 6.78
CA THR A 296 -3.60 4.08 7.18
C THR A 296 -2.31 4.85 7.46
N LYS A 297 -1.62 4.47 8.56
CA LYS A 297 -0.45 5.22 9.03
C LYS A 297 0.83 4.72 8.36
N PRO A 298 1.60 5.60 7.70
CA PRO A 298 2.93 5.25 7.19
C PRO A 298 3.90 4.97 8.34
N ARG A 299 5.00 4.26 8.03
CA ARG A 299 6.07 3.92 8.98
C ARG A 299 7.42 4.35 8.45
N VAL A 300 8.37 4.56 9.36
CA VAL A 300 9.78 4.78 9.00
C VAL A 300 10.52 3.45 9.03
N VAL A 301 11.18 3.14 7.93
CA VAL A 301 12.08 1.99 7.78
C VAL A 301 13.49 2.53 7.61
N ASP A 302 14.40 2.10 8.47
CA ASP A 302 15.83 2.39 8.40
C ASP A 302 16.65 1.09 8.57
N TRP A 303 17.96 1.19 8.66
CA TRP A 303 18.86 0.04 8.78
C TRP A 303 18.54 -0.88 9.98
N ARG A 304 17.82 -0.39 11.02
CA ARG A 304 17.51 -1.14 12.23
C ARG A 304 16.34 -2.10 12.07
N ASN A 305 15.43 -1.81 11.14
CA ASN A 305 14.19 -2.56 10.92
C ASN A 305 13.93 -2.93 9.43
N SER A 306 14.89 -2.66 8.55
CA SER A 306 14.76 -2.96 7.12
C SER A 306 14.65 -4.46 6.85
N GLU A 307 15.30 -5.31 7.65
CA GLU A 307 15.24 -6.77 7.50
C GLU A 307 13.83 -7.30 7.80
N ASP A 308 13.22 -6.90 8.91
CA ASP A 308 11.86 -7.30 9.28
C ASP A 308 10.83 -6.87 8.22
N TYR A 309 11.00 -5.67 7.67
CA TYR A 309 10.10 -5.16 6.64
C TYR A 309 10.31 -5.88 5.30
N ARG A 310 11.54 -6.21 4.94
CA ARG A 310 11.86 -7.03 3.77
C ARG A 310 11.26 -8.45 3.90
N ASP A 311 11.29 -9.04 5.09
CA ASP A 311 10.68 -10.34 5.33
C ASP A 311 9.15 -10.29 5.20
N SER A 312 8.53 -9.16 5.49
CA SER A 312 7.12 -8.93 5.18
C SER A 312 6.89 -8.96 3.66
N TRP A 313 7.70 -8.26 2.87
CA TRP A 313 7.61 -8.28 1.41
C TRP A 313 7.77 -9.68 0.80
N LYS A 314 8.71 -10.48 1.31
CA LYS A 314 8.87 -11.89 0.86
C LYS A 314 7.62 -12.75 1.09
N LYS A 315 6.80 -12.39 2.08
CA LYS A 315 5.52 -13.07 2.34
C LYS A 315 4.40 -12.57 1.43
N TRP A 316 4.44 -11.30 1.03
CA TRP A 316 3.43 -10.67 0.20
C TRP A 316 3.62 -10.94 -1.29
N LEU A 317 4.86 -11.20 -1.74
CA LEU A 317 5.23 -11.47 -3.14
C LEU A 317 5.48 -12.98 -3.30
N LYS A 318 4.43 -13.77 -3.30
CA LYS A 318 4.52 -15.24 -3.48
C LYS A 318 4.42 -15.63 -4.94
#